data_caf155d5925c252a8a7eb9142cceba8b
#
_entry.id   caf155d5925c252a8a7eb9142cceba8b
#
_cell.length_a   1.000
_cell.length_b   1.000
_cell.length_c   1.000
_cell.angle_alpha   90.00
_cell.angle_beta   90.00
_cell.angle_gamma   90.00
#
_symmetry.space_group_name_H-M   'P 1'
#
loop_
_entity.id
_entity.type
_entity.pdbx_description
1 polymer ?
#
loop_
_entity_poly.entity_id
_entity_poly.type
_entity_poly.pdbx_seq_one_letter_code
_entity_poly.pdbx_strand_id
1 'polypeptide(L)'
;MNSSPMVSVIIPCYNQGEYLYDSVSSVLAQTYQNFEIIIINDGSTCPHTIKILHNFHQPKTVVIHTHNQGLVCSRNNGIKIARGKYILPLDADDKIGNTYLQEAVELLENNHNLGIVYSQAEFFGNKTGKWELPKYQFPHILLGNVIFCSGFFRKSDWEKVGGYNPSMIYGWEDYDFWLSLIELKRDVVCIPNVLFYYRQHSLSMTNSMTEEQILYTFNQLFKNHTSLYRENKLKILFFSTVKILKLLCKSVLYGYNSQGITLMILILKNLLRNLDIA
;
A
#
# COMPACT_ATOMS: atom_id res chain seq x y z
N MET A 1 -2.81 19.76 28.68
CA MET A 1 -2.47 18.34 28.47
C MET A 1 -2.49 18.11 26.97
N ASN A 2 -1.34 17.79 26.35
CA ASN A 2 -1.36 17.41 24.93
C ASN A 2 -2.04 16.06 24.83
N SER A 3 -3.25 16.01 24.26
CA SER A 3 -3.91 14.75 23.94
C SER A 3 -3.02 13.95 22.97
N SER A 4 -2.98 12.64 23.14
CA SER A 4 -2.28 11.77 22.17
C SER A 4 -2.81 12.04 20.76
N PRO A 5 -1.97 12.01 19.71
CA PRO A 5 -2.44 12.17 18.34
C PRO A 5 -3.44 11.06 17.98
N MET A 6 -4.42 11.38 17.16
CA MET A 6 -5.39 10.39 16.67
C MET A 6 -4.80 9.62 15.46
N VAL A 7 -4.02 10.29 14.63
CA VAL A 7 -3.39 9.74 13.43
C VAL A 7 -1.88 9.85 13.52
N SER A 8 -1.16 8.78 13.18
CA SER A 8 0.27 8.80 12.92
C SER A 8 0.50 8.56 11.43
N VAL A 9 1.12 9.53 10.76
CA VAL A 9 1.55 9.39 9.36
C VAL A 9 2.98 8.89 9.36
N ILE A 10 3.22 7.75 8.72
CA ILE A 10 4.52 7.06 8.70
C ILE A 10 5.13 7.22 7.32
N ILE A 11 6.28 7.89 7.24
CA ILE A 11 6.96 8.21 5.99
C ILE A 11 8.34 7.51 5.95
N PRO A 12 8.45 6.33 5.32
CA PRO A 12 9.75 5.73 5.06
C PRO A 12 10.50 6.55 4.01
N CYS A 13 11.81 6.77 4.23
CA CYS A 13 12.65 7.54 3.32
C CYS A 13 14.01 6.85 3.13
N TYR A 14 14.31 6.46 1.89
CA TYR A 14 15.62 5.99 1.48
C TYR A 14 16.03 6.69 0.19
N ASN A 15 17.01 7.60 0.27
CA ASN A 15 17.53 8.38 -0.86
C ASN A 15 16.49 9.25 -1.62
N GLN A 16 15.36 9.60 -0.98
CA GLN A 16 14.24 10.36 -1.53
C GLN A 16 14.03 11.73 -0.83
N GLY A 17 15.08 12.28 -0.22
CA GLY A 17 14.97 13.52 0.56
C GLY A 17 14.41 14.71 -0.23
N GLU A 18 14.65 14.77 -1.52
CA GLU A 18 14.15 15.83 -2.41
C GLU A 18 12.62 15.97 -2.44
N TYR A 19 11.90 14.87 -2.18
CA TYR A 19 10.43 14.84 -2.23
C TYR A 19 9.77 15.07 -0.86
N LEU A 20 10.52 14.94 0.24
CA LEU A 20 10.00 14.98 1.61
C LEU A 20 9.20 16.24 1.94
N TYR A 21 9.62 17.40 1.42
CA TYR A 21 8.90 18.64 1.67
C TYR A 21 7.51 18.63 1.04
N ASP A 22 7.35 18.06 -0.14
CA ASP A 22 6.04 17.90 -0.81
C ASP A 22 5.12 16.98 -0.01
N SER A 23 5.64 15.81 0.38
CA SER A 23 4.90 14.82 1.15
C SER A 23 4.46 15.40 2.50
N VAL A 24 5.39 15.89 3.31
CA VAL A 24 5.12 16.46 4.64
C VAL A 24 4.22 17.69 4.56
N SER A 25 4.41 18.58 3.60
CA SER A 25 3.54 19.75 3.41
C SER A 25 2.09 19.34 3.13
N SER A 26 1.86 18.27 2.36
CA SER A 26 0.52 17.76 2.10
C SER A 26 -0.17 17.24 3.38
N VAL A 27 0.61 16.70 4.32
CA VAL A 27 0.11 16.28 5.64
C VAL A 27 -0.14 17.49 6.55
N LEU A 28 0.76 18.47 6.57
CA LEU A 28 0.60 19.68 7.39
C LEU A 28 -0.60 20.54 6.94
N ALA A 29 -0.98 20.45 5.66
CA ALA A 29 -2.14 21.16 5.09
C ALA A 29 -3.49 20.47 5.36
N GLN A 30 -3.53 19.36 6.11
CA GLN A 30 -4.77 18.65 6.41
C GLN A 30 -5.73 19.50 7.24
N THR A 31 -7.03 19.41 6.97
CA THR A 31 -8.10 20.03 7.79
C THR A 31 -8.16 19.44 9.19
N TYR A 32 -7.89 18.14 9.33
CA TYR A 32 -7.81 17.45 10.61
C TYR A 32 -6.44 17.62 11.24
N GLN A 33 -6.37 18.25 12.42
CA GLN A 33 -5.09 18.70 13.01
C GLN A 33 -4.54 17.83 14.15
N ASN A 34 -5.25 16.77 14.59
CA ASN A 34 -4.78 15.87 15.65
C ASN A 34 -3.97 14.70 15.08
N PHE A 35 -2.77 14.99 14.58
CA PHE A 35 -1.85 14.00 14.01
C PHE A 35 -0.40 14.26 14.41
N GLU A 36 0.44 13.25 14.20
CA GLU A 36 1.90 13.33 14.19
C GLU A 36 2.46 12.75 12.88
N ILE A 37 3.66 13.15 12.52
CA ILE A 37 4.41 12.67 11.35
C ILE A 37 5.69 12.00 11.83
N ILE A 38 5.94 10.78 11.41
CA ILE A 38 7.12 10.01 11.75
C ILE A 38 7.84 9.64 10.46
N ILE A 39 9.00 10.27 10.23
CA ILE A 39 9.86 9.97 9.09
C ILE A 39 10.91 8.95 9.55
N ILE A 40 11.04 7.85 8.81
CA ILE A 40 12.08 6.85 9.04
C ILE A 40 13.14 6.98 7.95
N ASN A 41 14.29 7.54 8.29
CA ASN A 41 15.46 7.47 7.43
C ASN A 41 16.06 6.08 7.48
N ASP A 42 15.80 5.28 6.48
CA ASP A 42 16.25 3.88 6.37
C ASP A 42 17.69 3.79 5.85
N GLY A 43 18.62 4.48 6.52
CA GLY A 43 20.04 4.43 6.19
C GLY A 43 20.37 5.03 4.82
N SER A 44 19.78 6.18 4.49
CA SER A 44 20.07 6.88 3.23
C SER A 44 21.56 7.11 3.04
N THR A 45 22.04 6.87 1.82
CA THR A 45 23.45 7.01 1.41
C THR A 45 23.68 8.24 0.52
N CYS A 46 22.61 8.80 -0.08
CA CYS A 46 22.69 10.01 -0.88
C CYS A 46 23.02 11.24 -0.01
N PRO A 47 24.14 11.97 -0.26
CA PRO A 47 24.53 13.11 0.57
C PRO A 47 23.47 14.21 0.63
N HIS A 48 22.74 14.43 -0.47
CA HIS A 48 21.66 15.41 -0.51
C HIS A 48 20.51 15.02 0.44
N THR A 49 20.06 13.77 0.39
CA THR A 49 19.02 13.26 1.31
C THR A 49 19.46 13.31 2.76
N ILE A 50 20.70 12.91 3.05
CA ILE A 50 21.28 12.98 4.41
C ILE A 50 21.23 14.41 4.93
N LYS A 51 21.69 15.38 4.13
CA LYS A 51 21.68 16.81 4.48
C LYS A 51 20.27 17.32 4.77
N ILE A 52 19.29 16.93 3.94
CA ILE A 52 17.89 17.31 4.15
C ILE A 52 17.39 16.74 5.47
N LEU A 53 17.54 15.43 5.70
CA LEU A 53 17.00 14.75 6.88
C LEU A 53 17.62 15.23 8.18
N HIS A 54 18.92 15.58 8.20
CA HIS A 54 19.57 16.17 9.38
C HIS A 54 19.03 17.57 9.74
N ASN A 55 18.58 18.32 8.74
CA ASN A 55 18.06 19.68 8.93
C ASN A 55 16.54 19.76 8.81
N PHE A 56 15.85 18.61 8.83
CA PHE A 56 14.41 18.56 8.61
C PHE A 56 13.64 18.90 9.89
N HIS A 57 13.22 20.15 9.99
CA HIS A 57 12.46 20.66 11.12
C HIS A 57 11.10 21.16 10.64
N GLN A 58 10.07 20.35 10.84
CA GLN A 58 8.69 20.70 10.53
C GLN A 58 7.79 20.47 11.76
N PRO A 59 6.70 21.24 11.91
CA PRO A 59 5.74 21.03 12.99
C PRO A 59 5.24 19.58 13.03
N LYS A 60 4.98 19.07 14.25
CA LYS A 60 4.41 17.71 14.47
C LYS A 60 5.25 16.57 13.88
N THR A 61 6.47 16.83 13.45
CA THR A 61 7.31 15.86 12.71
C THR A 61 8.51 15.45 13.53
N VAL A 62 8.81 14.15 13.54
CA VAL A 62 10.03 13.57 14.06
C VAL A 62 10.73 12.76 12.97
N VAL A 63 12.05 12.85 12.91
CA VAL A 63 12.91 12.04 12.04
C VAL A 63 13.65 11.01 12.90
N ILE A 64 13.52 9.74 12.55
CA ILE A 64 14.24 8.63 13.17
C ILE A 64 15.24 8.09 12.16
N HIS A 65 16.49 7.97 12.58
CA HIS A 65 17.57 7.45 11.74
C HIS A 65 17.84 5.98 12.10
N THR A 66 17.83 5.11 11.10
CA THR A 66 18.17 3.69 11.24
C THR A 66 19.24 3.31 10.22
N HIS A 67 19.85 2.14 10.36
CA HIS A 67 20.56 1.51 9.26
C HIS A 67 19.53 0.95 8.26
N ASN A 68 19.94 0.73 7.01
CA ASN A 68 19.03 0.24 5.97
C ASN A 68 18.53 -1.17 6.30
N GLN A 69 17.22 -1.33 6.42
CA GLN A 69 16.53 -2.58 6.71
C GLN A 69 15.43 -2.88 5.67
N GLY A 70 15.24 -1.97 4.72
CA GLY A 70 14.20 -2.04 3.69
C GLY A 70 12.86 -1.47 4.11
N LEU A 71 11.99 -1.26 3.12
CA LEU A 71 10.72 -0.56 3.22
C LEU A 71 9.79 -1.15 4.29
N VAL A 72 9.67 -2.47 4.32
CA VAL A 72 8.80 -3.20 5.27
C VAL A 72 9.22 -2.93 6.72
N CYS A 73 10.52 -3.06 7.00
CA CYS A 73 11.05 -2.80 8.33
C CYS A 73 10.91 -1.33 8.72
N SER A 74 11.13 -0.41 7.79
CA SER A 74 10.97 1.03 8.01
C SER A 74 9.54 1.39 8.40
N ARG A 75 8.53 0.86 7.69
CA ARG A 75 7.12 1.05 8.07
C ARG A 75 6.82 0.46 9.45
N ASN A 76 7.26 -0.78 9.71
CA ASN A 76 7.05 -1.42 11.00
C ASN A 76 7.71 -0.63 12.15
N ASN A 77 8.95 -0.14 11.96
CA ASN A 77 9.66 0.66 12.95
C ASN A 77 8.91 1.95 13.27
N GLY A 78 8.40 2.65 12.25
CA GLY A 78 7.60 3.86 12.43
C GLY A 78 6.29 3.59 13.17
N ILE A 79 5.57 2.54 12.80
CA ILE A 79 4.29 2.18 13.43
C ILE A 79 4.48 1.74 14.89
N LYS A 80 5.57 1.05 15.19
CA LYS A 80 5.90 0.61 16.56
C LYS A 80 5.97 1.77 17.53
N ILE A 81 6.57 2.90 17.15
CA ILE A 81 6.71 4.10 17.99
C ILE A 81 5.55 5.09 17.86
N ALA A 82 4.66 4.87 16.88
CA ALA A 82 3.48 5.70 16.65
C ALA A 82 2.54 5.70 17.86
N ARG A 83 1.98 6.86 18.18
CA ARG A 83 1.02 7.05 19.29
C ARG A 83 -0.42 7.14 18.82
N GLY A 84 -0.62 7.29 17.51
CA GLY A 84 -1.94 7.41 16.90
C GLY A 84 -2.75 6.13 16.99
N LYS A 85 -4.04 6.27 17.17
CA LYS A 85 -5.03 5.19 17.07
C LYS A 85 -5.11 4.63 15.65
N TYR A 86 -4.95 5.52 14.67
CA TYR A 86 -4.95 5.23 13.24
C TYR A 86 -3.60 5.48 12.63
N ILE A 87 -3.25 4.67 11.64
CA ILE A 87 -1.99 4.77 10.90
C ILE A 87 -2.31 5.10 9.45
N LEU A 88 -1.53 6.01 8.89
CA LEU A 88 -1.46 6.29 7.46
C LEU A 88 0.00 6.12 7.01
N PRO A 89 0.36 5.06 6.28
CA PRO A 89 1.62 5.04 5.55
C PRO A 89 1.55 6.05 4.41
N LEU A 90 2.63 6.76 4.16
CA LEU A 90 2.75 7.67 3.03
C LEU A 90 4.18 7.59 2.51
N ASP A 91 4.36 7.26 1.25
CA ASP A 91 5.70 7.22 0.68
C ASP A 91 6.28 8.63 0.54
N ALA A 92 7.61 8.73 0.66
CA ALA A 92 8.30 10.03 0.76
C ALA A 92 8.10 10.93 -0.48
N ASP A 93 7.75 10.33 -1.61
CA ASP A 93 7.54 10.98 -2.91
C ASP A 93 6.07 11.23 -3.26
N ASP A 94 5.11 10.77 -2.44
CA ASP A 94 3.68 10.92 -2.68
C ASP A 94 3.06 12.08 -1.91
N LYS A 95 1.80 12.40 -2.22
CA LYS A 95 1.02 13.45 -1.54
C LYS A 95 -0.41 13.01 -1.26
N ILE A 96 -1.04 13.68 -0.29
CA ILE A 96 -2.45 13.45 0.05
C ILE A 96 -3.28 14.74 -0.07
N GLY A 97 -4.56 14.60 -0.40
CA GLY A 97 -5.53 15.69 -0.41
C GLY A 97 -5.85 16.18 1.00
N ASN A 98 -6.20 17.46 1.14
CA ASN A 98 -6.28 18.16 2.41
C ASN A 98 -7.38 17.68 3.38
N THR A 99 -8.35 16.90 2.93
CA THR A 99 -9.44 16.34 3.75
C THR A 99 -9.26 14.85 4.08
N TYR A 100 -8.19 14.21 3.60
CA TYR A 100 -8.04 12.74 3.69
C TYR A 100 -8.03 12.24 5.14
N LEU A 101 -7.29 12.93 6.04
CA LEU A 101 -7.27 12.54 7.46
C LEU A 101 -8.65 12.69 8.09
N GLN A 102 -9.35 13.77 7.81
CA GLN A 102 -10.68 14.02 8.38
C GLN A 102 -11.69 12.98 7.94
N GLU A 103 -11.82 12.77 6.62
CA GLU A 103 -12.79 11.81 6.07
C GLU A 103 -12.52 10.38 6.53
N ALA A 104 -11.24 9.97 6.58
CA ALA A 104 -10.87 8.64 7.04
C ALA A 104 -11.12 8.43 8.54
N VAL A 105 -10.79 9.42 9.39
CA VAL A 105 -11.05 9.34 10.84
C VAL A 105 -12.54 9.27 11.11
N GLU A 106 -13.36 10.10 10.46
CA GLU A 106 -14.82 10.09 10.61
C GLU A 106 -15.40 8.72 10.27
N LEU A 107 -14.98 8.11 9.16
CA LEU A 107 -15.43 6.77 8.77
C LEU A 107 -15.03 5.70 9.79
N LEU A 108 -13.76 5.73 10.24
CA LEU A 108 -13.24 4.75 11.21
C LEU A 108 -13.84 4.90 12.61
N GLU A 109 -14.15 6.12 13.06
CA GLU A 109 -14.81 6.34 14.36
C GLU A 109 -16.28 5.89 14.34
N ASN A 110 -16.98 6.11 13.22
CA ASN A 110 -18.39 5.76 13.08
C ASN A 110 -18.63 4.27 12.78
N ASN A 111 -17.62 3.51 12.36
CA ASN A 111 -17.76 2.08 12.09
C ASN A 111 -16.57 1.28 12.67
N HIS A 112 -16.82 0.62 13.80
CA HIS A 112 -15.81 -0.17 14.50
C HIS A 112 -15.33 -1.41 13.71
N ASN A 113 -16.14 -1.93 12.79
CA ASN A 113 -15.73 -3.05 11.93
C ASN A 113 -14.89 -2.61 10.72
N LEU A 114 -14.95 -1.33 10.37
CA LEU A 114 -14.13 -0.78 9.30
C LEU A 114 -12.65 -0.82 9.68
N GLY A 115 -11.84 -1.51 8.88
CA GLY A 115 -10.42 -1.70 9.11
C GLY A 115 -9.55 -1.02 8.10
N ILE A 116 -10.04 -0.80 6.86
CA ILE A 116 -9.26 -0.20 5.78
C ILE A 116 -10.06 0.93 5.14
N VAL A 117 -9.47 2.12 5.07
CA VAL A 117 -10.02 3.27 4.33
C VAL A 117 -8.98 3.77 3.34
N TYR A 118 -9.34 3.82 2.07
CA TYR A 118 -8.53 4.40 1.00
C TYR A 118 -9.37 5.35 0.16
N SER A 119 -8.81 6.00 -0.84
CA SER A 119 -9.52 6.98 -1.68
C SER A 119 -9.37 6.68 -3.17
N GLN A 120 -9.98 7.50 -4.03
CA GLN A 120 -9.56 7.57 -5.42
C GLN A 120 -8.18 8.23 -5.50
N ALA A 121 -7.46 7.95 -6.59
CA ALA A 121 -6.08 8.39 -6.76
C ALA A 121 -5.84 9.02 -8.14
N GLU A 122 -4.83 9.90 -8.20
CA GLU A 122 -4.30 10.47 -9.43
C GLU A 122 -2.79 10.35 -9.50
N PHE A 123 -2.28 10.30 -10.73
CA PHE A 123 -0.87 10.41 -11.01
C PHE A 123 -0.44 11.88 -11.07
N PHE A 124 0.77 12.17 -10.61
CA PHE A 124 1.43 13.46 -10.82
C PHE A 124 2.94 13.27 -11.07
N GLY A 125 3.64 14.33 -11.46
CA GLY A 125 5.05 14.25 -11.88
C GLY A 125 5.18 13.99 -13.37
N ASN A 126 5.94 12.98 -13.78
CA ASN A 126 6.20 12.67 -15.20
C ASN A 126 4.96 12.21 -15.97
N LYS A 127 3.95 11.73 -15.29
CA LYS A 127 2.64 11.38 -15.83
C LYS A 127 1.57 12.00 -14.95
N THR A 128 0.50 12.49 -15.55
CA THR A 128 -0.65 13.06 -14.84
C THR A 128 -1.94 12.37 -15.26
N GLY A 129 -2.98 12.55 -14.45
CA GLY A 129 -4.32 12.05 -14.71
C GLY A 129 -4.77 10.98 -13.73
N LYS A 130 -6.02 10.58 -13.87
CA LYS A 130 -6.66 9.66 -12.94
C LYS A 130 -5.99 8.28 -12.95
N TRP A 131 -5.75 7.74 -11.75
CA TRP A 131 -5.37 6.34 -11.60
C TRP A 131 -6.63 5.48 -11.52
N GLU A 132 -6.99 4.84 -12.64
CA GLU A 132 -8.17 3.97 -12.71
C GLU A 132 -7.94 2.69 -11.90
N LEU A 133 -8.24 2.73 -10.60
CA LEU A 133 -8.21 1.58 -9.73
C LEU A 133 -9.53 0.81 -9.83
N PRO A 134 -9.50 -0.53 -9.97
CA PRO A 134 -10.71 -1.33 -9.85
C PRO A 134 -11.38 -1.12 -8.49
N LYS A 135 -12.70 -1.10 -8.47
CA LYS A 135 -13.43 -1.03 -7.20
C LYS A 135 -13.12 -2.26 -6.35
N TYR A 136 -12.83 -2.05 -5.06
CA TYR A 136 -12.68 -3.15 -4.11
C TYR A 136 -13.90 -4.05 -4.12
N GLN A 137 -13.66 -5.34 -4.24
CA GLN A 137 -14.69 -6.38 -4.14
C GLN A 137 -14.02 -7.68 -3.66
N PHE A 138 -14.58 -8.27 -2.62
CA PHE A 138 -14.17 -9.62 -2.18
C PHE A 138 -14.98 -10.68 -2.96
N PRO A 139 -14.37 -11.74 -3.50
CA PRO A 139 -12.95 -12.11 -3.38
C PRO A 139 -12.04 -11.64 -4.55
N HIS A 140 -12.46 -10.70 -5.39
CA HIS A 140 -11.65 -10.25 -6.53
C HIS A 140 -10.27 -9.70 -6.13
N ILE A 141 -10.16 -9.13 -4.93
CA ILE A 141 -8.87 -8.67 -4.40
C ILE A 141 -7.83 -9.79 -4.32
N LEU A 142 -8.24 -11.06 -4.22
CA LEU A 142 -7.32 -12.21 -4.23
C LEU A 142 -6.62 -12.44 -5.58
N LEU A 143 -7.05 -11.72 -6.63
CA LEU A 143 -6.47 -11.77 -7.98
C LEU A 143 -5.63 -10.53 -8.32
N GLY A 144 -5.43 -9.62 -7.40
CA GLY A 144 -4.61 -8.44 -7.58
C GLY A 144 -4.98 -7.31 -6.61
N ASN A 145 -3.96 -6.56 -6.22
CA ASN A 145 -4.12 -5.43 -5.33
C ASN A 145 -4.93 -4.30 -5.99
N VAL A 146 -5.88 -3.75 -5.27
CA VAL A 146 -6.69 -2.60 -5.69
C VAL A 146 -6.65 -1.46 -4.66
N ILE A 147 -5.86 -1.63 -3.60
CA ILE A 147 -5.69 -0.68 -2.50
C ILE A 147 -4.21 -0.29 -2.47
N PHE A 148 -3.90 0.98 -2.73
CA PHE A 148 -2.51 1.47 -2.67
C PHE A 148 -1.98 1.53 -1.22
N CYS A 149 -0.66 1.68 -1.07
CA CYS A 149 0.02 1.65 0.23
C CYS A 149 -0.51 2.67 1.25
N SER A 150 -0.95 3.85 0.79
CA SER A 150 -1.44 4.94 1.64
C SER A 150 -2.92 4.79 2.02
N GLY A 151 -3.34 3.58 2.38
CA GLY A 151 -4.62 3.30 3.03
C GLY A 151 -4.51 3.47 4.54
N PHE A 152 -5.58 4.00 5.17
CA PHE A 152 -5.70 4.07 6.63
C PHE A 152 -6.05 2.73 7.23
N PHE A 153 -5.51 2.47 8.42
CA PHE A 153 -5.89 1.32 9.23
C PHE A 153 -5.77 1.59 10.73
N ARG A 154 -6.30 0.68 11.55
CA ARG A 154 -6.19 0.74 13.01
C ARG A 154 -4.83 0.19 13.45
N LYS A 155 -4.10 0.93 14.30
CA LYS A 155 -2.86 0.43 14.90
C LYS A 155 -3.07 -0.90 15.63
N SER A 156 -4.19 -1.03 16.33
CA SER A 156 -4.55 -2.28 17.04
C SER A 156 -4.72 -3.48 16.10
N ASP A 157 -5.11 -3.28 14.83
CA ASP A 157 -5.20 -4.38 13.88
C ASP A 157 -3.81 -4.75 13.33
N TRP A 158 -2.92 -3.76 13.11
CA TRP A 158 -1.51 -4.00 12.81
C TRP A 158 -0.83 -4.84 13.90
N GLU A 159 -1.09 -4.54 15.18
CA GLU A 159 -0.57 -5.30 16.32
C GLU A 159 -1.09 -6.75 16.30
N LYS A 160 -2.39 -6.96 16.02
CA LYS A 160 -3.00 -8.30 15.97
C LYS A 160 -2.43 -9.19 14.89
N VAL A 161 -2.12 -8.63 13.71
CA VAL A 161 -1.59 -9.42 12.58
C VAL A 161 -0.07 -9.54 12.60
N GLY A 162 0.62 -8.88 13.54
CA GLY A 162 2.08 -8.91 13.67
C GLY A 162 2.80 -7.95 12.74
N GLY A 163 2.10 -6.98 12.15
CA GLY A 163 2.67 -5.96 11.28
C GLY A 163 2.79 -6.35 9.82
N TYR A 164 3.54 -5.55 9.05
CA TYR A 164 3.92 -5.89 7.69
C TYR A 164 4.90 -7.05 7.67
N ASN A 165 4.72 -7.99 6.75
CA ASN A 165 5.51 -9.21 6.68
C ASN A 165 6.91 -8.97 6.05
N PRO A 166 8.01 -9.20 6.79
CA PRO A 166 9.36 -8.99 6.29
C PRO A 166 9.76 -9.90 5.12
N SER A 167 9.03 -10.98 4.85
CA SER A 167 9.29 -11.86 3.70
C SER A 167 8.86 -11.25 2.37
N MET A 168 8.11 -10.13 2.38
CA MET A 168 7.69 -9.40 1.17
C MET A 168 8.80 -8.47 0.68
N ILE A 169 9.95 -9.02 0.31
CA ILE A 169 11.19 -8.28 0.03
C ILE A 169 11.23 -7.57 -1.32
N TYR A 170 10.36 -7.97 -2.27
CA TYR A 170 10.34 -7.39 -3.63
C TYR A 170 9.16 -6.46 -3.87
N GLY A 171 8.33 -6.18 -2.86
CA GLY A 171 7.12 -5.38 -2.94
C GLY A 171 5.86 -6.17 -2.61
N TRP A 172 4.68 -5.56 -2.79
CA TRP A 172 3.35 -6.07 -2.44
C TRP A 172 3.17 -6.32 -0.92
N GLU A 173 4.00 -5.70 -0.10
CA GLU A 173 3.90 -5.76 1.36
C GLU A 173 2.60 -5.13 1.87
N ASP A 174 2.12 -4.10 1.17
CA ASP A 174 0.81 -3.48 1.39
C ASP A 174 -0.32 -4.44 1.06
N TYR A 175 -0.21 -5.14 -0.06
CA TYR A 175 -1.21 -6.14 -0.48
C TYR A 175 -1.30 -7.29 0.51
N ASP A 176 -0.18 -7.88 0.94
CA ASP A 176 -0.12 -8.90 1.98
C ASP A 176 -0.77 -8.42 3.28
N PHE A 177 -0.47 -7.20 3.67
CA PHE A 177 -1.03 -6.59 4.87
C PHE A 177 -2.54 -6.35 4.76
N TRP A 178 -3.04 -5.88 3.60
CA TRP A 178 -4.48 -5.74 3.38
C TRP A 178 -5.21 -7.07 3.47
N LEU A 179 -4.65 -8.15 2.93
CA LEU A 179 -5.23 -9.49 3.06
C LEU A 179 -5.27 -9.93 4.53
N SER A 180 -4.24 -9.65 5.32
CA SER A 180 -4.22 -9.94 6.75
C SER A 180 -5.36 -9.23 7.51
N LEU A 181 -5.67 -7.97 7.17
CA LEU A 181 -6.78 -7.24 7.77
C LEU A 181 -8.15 -7.80 7.30
N ILE A 182 -8.25 -8.24 6.06
CA ILE A 182 -9.44 -8.89 5.52
C ILE A 182 -9.69 -10.25 6.24
N GLU A 183 -8.65 -10.99 6.58
CA GLU A 183 -8.75 -12.21 7.39
C GLU A 183 -9.28 -11.92 8.80
N LEU A 184 -9.02 -10.75 9.38
CA LEU A 184 -9.67 -10.26 10.59
C LEU A 184 -11.16 -9.90 10.39
N LYS A 185 -11.72 -10.13 9.20
CA LYS A 185 -13.11 -9.78 8.82
C LYS A 185 -13.37 -8.27 8.88
N ARG A 186 -12.35 -7.47 8.58
CA ARG A 186 -12.50 -6.02 8.50
C ARG A 186 -13.16 -5.58 7.20
N ASP A 187 -14.04 -4.59 7.32
CA ASP A 187 -14.63 -3.91 6.18
C ASP A 187 -13.62 -2.96 5.51
N VAL A 188 -13.83 -2.73 4.22
CA VAL A 188 -13.00 -1.84 3.38
C VAL A 188 -13.88 -0.78 2.74
N VAL A 189 -13.48 0.48 2.85
CA VAL A 189 -14.19 1.60 2.23
C VAL A 189 -13.24 2.42 1.35
N CYS A 190 -13.71 2.76 0.15
CA CYS A 190 -13.06 3.72 -0.74
C CYS A 190 -13.80 5.04 -0.68
N ILE A 191 -13.13 6.12 -0.26
CA ILE A 191 -13.63 7.48 -0.34
C ILE A 191 -13.73 7.87 -1.83
N PRO A 192 -14.87 8.42 -2.30
CA PRO A 192 -15.08 8.70 -3.73
C PRO A 192 -14.24 9.88 -4.26
N ASN A 193 -13.69 10.69 -3.37
CA ASN A 193 -12.85 11.84 -3.73
C ASN A 193 -11.42 11.39 -4.05
N VAL A 194 -10.73 12.12 -4.92
CA VAL A 194 -9.29 11.94 -5.17
C VAL A 194 -8.54 12.60 -4.01
N LEU A 195 -7.96 11.76 -3.13
CA LEU A 195 -7.24 12.19 -1.93
C LEU A 195 -5.85 11.55 -1.81
N PHE A 196 -5.43 10.80 -2.83
CA PHE A 196 -4.08 10.29 -2.94
C PHE A 196 -3.49 10.66 -4.30
N TYR A 197 -2.26 11.18 -4.29
CA TYR A 197 -1.52 11.59 -5.47
C TYR A 197 -0.21 10.80 -5.53
N TYR A 198 -0.14 9.90 -6.50
CA TYR A 198 1.00 9.00 -6.73
C TYR A 198 2.00 9.63 -7.70
N ARG A 199 3.23 9.85 -7.25
CA ARG A 199 4.28 10.43 -8.09
C ARG A 199 4.79 9.42 -9.10
N GLN A 200 4.76 9.82 -10.36
CA GLN A 200 5.37 9.04 -11.43
C GLN A 200 6.76 9.58 -11.73
N HIS A 201 7.76 8.73 -11.55
CA HIS A 201 9.14 8.95 -11.99
C HIS A 201 9.72 7.66 -12.58
N SER A 202 10.92 7.74 -13.20
CA SER A 202 11.52 6.64 -13.96
C SER A 202 11.94 5.43 -13.11
N LEU A 203 12.01 5.56 -11.78
CA LEU A 203 12.57 4.58 -10.86
C LEU A 203 11.51 3.89 -9.96
N SER A 204 10.28 3.71 -10.45
CA SER A 204 9.24 3.03 -9.65
C SER A 204 9.57 1.56 -9.43
N MET A 205 9.61 1.12 -8.17
CA MET A 205 9.94 -0.26 -7.77
C MET A 205 9.04 -1.31 -8.42
N THR A 206 7.73 -1.05 -8.51
CA THR A 206 6.75 -1.99 -9.05
C THR A 206 6.95 -2.30 -10.53
N ASN A 207 7.49 -1.35 -11.30
CA ASN A 207 7.73 -1.52 -12.75
C ASN A 207 9.03 -2.27 -13.07
N SER A 208 9.88 -2.56 -12.08
CA SER A 208 11.19 -3.18 -12.26
C SER A 208 11.27 -4.64 -11.84
N MET A 209 10.18 -5.24 -11.35
CA MET A 209 10.18 -6.63 -10.89
C MET A 209 10.36 -7.61 -12.06
N THR A 210 11.30 -8.56 -11.89
CA THR A 210 11.43 -9.71 -12.81
C THR A 210 10.31 -10.72 -12.62
N GLU A 211 10.11 -11.62 -13.60
CA GLU A 211 9.10 -12.71 -13.45
C GLU A 211 9.38 -13.59 -12.23
N GLU A 212 10.65 -13.87 -11.92
CA GLU A 212 11.04 -14.66 -10.74
C GLU A 212 10.66 -13.95 -9.44
N GLN A 213 10.88 -12.64 -9.35
CA GLN A 213 10.50 -11.82 -8.21
C GLN A 213 8.97 -11.78 -8.02
N ILE A 214 8.24 -11.65 -9.12
CA ILE A 214 6.76 -11.69 -9.10
C ILE A 214 6.28 -13.05 -8.59
N LEU A 215 6.85 -14.15 -9.09
CA LEU A 215 6.50 -15.51 -8.64
C LEU A 215 6.85 -15.74 -7.17
N TYR A 216 8.03 -15.29 -6.74
CA TYR A 216 8.42 -15.35 -5.33
C TYR A 216 7.38 -14.62 -4.46
N THR A 217 7.08 -13.38 -4.80
CA THR A 217 6.16 -12.52 -4.05
C THR A 217 4.76 -13.13 -3.99
N PHE A 218 4.27 -13.65 -5.14
CA PHE A 218 2.99 -14.35 -5.19
C PHE A 218 2.98 -15.62 -4.32
N ASN A 219 4.07 -16.40 -4.32
CA ASN A 219 4.18 -17.59 -3.49
C ASN A 219 4.20 -17.25 -2.00
N GLN A 220 4.87 -16.16 -1.61
CA GLN A 220 4.81 -15.68 -0.22
C GLN A 220 3.39 -15.26 0.16
N LEU A 221 2.74 -14.46 -0.69
CA LEU A 221 1.35 -14.04 -0.49
C LEU A 221 0.41 -15.23 -0.31
N PHE A 222 0.50 -16.23 -1.20
CA PHE A 222 -0.29 -17.46 -1.09
C PHE A 222 0.02 -18.24 0.20
N LYS A 223 1.29 -18.39 0.56
CA LYS A 223 1.72 -19.07 1.79
C LYS A 223 1.17 -18.39 3.03
N ASN A 224 1.21 -17.05 3.06
CA ASN A 224 0.74 -16.25 4.19
C ASN A 224 -0.78 -16.35 4.36
N HIS A 225 -1.53 -16.45 3.26
CA HIS A 225 -3.00 -16.40 3.22
C HIS A 225 -3.63 -17.70 2.67
N THR A 226 -3.00 -18.86 2.90
CA THR A 226 -3.43 -20.16 2.35
C THR A 226 -4.88 -20.47 2.65
N SER A 227 -5.37 -20.21 3.86
CA SER A 227 -6.76 -20.46 4.27
C SER A 227 -7.74 -19.62 3.44
N LEU A 228 -7.45 -18.33 3.29
CA LEU A 228 -8.26 -17.39 2.52
C LEU A 228 -8.38 -17.80 1.04
N TYR A 229 -7.28 -18.23 0.44
CA TYR A 229 -7.24 -18.72 -0.94
C TYR A 229 -8.00 -20.05 -1.09
N ARG A 230 -7.80 -21.01 -0.18
CA ARG A 230 -8.50 -22.31 -0.21
C ARG A 230 -10.01 -22.19 -0.04
N GLU A 231 -10.47 -21.39 0.90
CA GLU A 231 -11.90 -21.16 1.14
C GLU A 231 -12.60 -20.54 -0.08
N ASN A 232 -11.86 -19.77 -0.89
CA ASN A 232 -12.41 -19.06 -2.05
C ASN A 232 -12.00 -19.66 -3.40
N LYS A 233 -11.40 -20.85 -3.42
CA LYS A 233 -10.79 -21.46 -4.62
C LYS A 233 -11.70 -21.50 -5.85
N LEU A 234 -12.97 -21.87 -5.72
CA LEU A 234 -13.91 -21.95 -6.84
C LEU A 234 -14.24 -20.57 -7.41
N LYS A 235 -14.41 -19.57 -6.54
CA LYS A 235 -14.65 -18.18 -6.96
C LYS A 235 -13.41 -17.61 -7.66
N ILE A 236 -12.23 -17.84 -7.11
CA ILE A 236 -10.96 -17.41 -7.71
C ILE A 236 -10.79 -18.02 -9.09
N LEU A 237 -11.03 -19.32 -9.23
CA LEU A 237 -10.95 -20.02 -10.52
C LEU A 237 -11.91 -19.41 -11.54
N PHE A 238 -13.17 -19.22 -11.17
CA PHE A 238 -14.19 -18.60 -12.03
C PHE A 238 -13.77 -17.20 -12.48
N PHE A 239 -13.39 -16.31 -11.55
CA PHE A 239 -13.00 -14.94 -11.89
C PHE A 239 -11.71 -14.86 -12.68
N SER A 240 -10.73 -15.74 -12.40
CA SER A 240 -9.49 -15.84 -13.18
C SER A 240 -9.80 -16.20 -14.63
N THR A 241 -10.66 -17.21 -14.85
CA THR A 241 -11.06 -17.63 -16.20
C THR A 241 -11.76 -16.50 -16.94
N VAL A 242 -12.69 -15.79 -16.30
CA VAL A 242 -13.38 -14.64 -16.90
C VAL A 242 -12.39 -13.52 -17.25
N LYS A 243 -11.42 -13.24 -16.37
CA LYS A 243 -10.39 -12.20 -16.60
C LYS A 243 -9.46 -12.58 -17.77
N ILE A 244 -9.05 -13.84 -17.87
CA ILE A 244 -8.23 -14.34 -18.98
C ILE A 244 -9.01 -14.25 -20.31
N LEU A 245 -10.27 -14.69 -20.33
CA LEU A 245 -11.10 -14.59 -21.52
C LEU A 245 -11.27 -13.14 -22.00
N LYS A 246 -11.51 -12.19 -21.09
CA LYS A 246 -11.58 -10.76 -21.42
C LYS A 246 -10.27 -10.23 -21.99
N LEU A 247 -9.12 -10.65 -21.47
CA LEU A 247 -7.81 -10.24 -21.98
C LEU A 247 -7.52 -10.85 -23.36
N LEU A 248 -7.86 -12.11 -23.56
CA LEU A 248 -7.75 -12.77 -24.87
C LEU A 248 -8.63 -12.08 -25.93
N CYS A 249 -9.88 -11.76 -25.60
CA CYS A 249 -10.75 -10.99 -26.51
C CYS A 249 -10.16 -9.62 -26.85
N LYS A 250 -9.60 -8.89 -25.87
CA LYS A 250 -8.92 -7.60 -26.12
C LYS A 250 -7.67 -7.75 -26.98
N SER A 251 -6.87 -8.80 -26.76
CA SER A 251 -5.68 -9.09 -27.56
C SER A 251 -6.04 -9.36 -29.04
N VAL A 252 -7.10 -10.13 -29.27
CA VAL A 252 -7.57 -10.43 -30.63
C VAL A 252 -8.14 -9.18 -31.31
N LEU A 253 -8.92 -8.37 -30.60
CA LEU A 253 -9.62 -7.22 -31.19
C LEU A 253 -8.75 -5.97 -31.33
N TYR A 254 -7.74 -5.77 -30.47
CA TYR A 254 -6.99 -4.53 -30.37
C TYR A 254 -5.47 -4.69 -30.39
N GLY A 255 -4.94 -5.90 -30.69
CA GLY A 255 -3.49 -6.14 -30.77
C GLY A 255 -2.74 -5.94 -29.43
N TYR A 256 -3.38 -6.17 -28.31
CA TYR A 256 -2.81 -5.98 -26.98
C TYR A 256 -1.62 -6.94 -26.73
N ASN A 257 -0.58 -6.45 -26.07
CA ASN A 257 0.65 -7.18 -25.78
C ASN A 257 0.37 -8.46 -24.95
N SER A 258 0.88 -9.59 -25.43
CA SER A 258 0.70 -10.92 -24.85
C SER A 258 1.37 -11.13 -23.47
N GLN A 259 2.33 -10.28 -23.06
CA GLN A 259 3.10 -10.44 -21.83
C GLN A 259 2.22 -10.48 -20.56
N GLY A 260 1.22 -9.59 -20.44
CA GLY A 260 0.31 -9.57 -19.31
C GLY A 260 -0.58 -10.82 -19.22
N ILE A 261 -0.94 -11.43 -20.37
CA ILE A 261 -1.70 -12.67 -20.43
C ILE A 261 -0.82 -13.84 -19.98
N THR A 262 0.40 -13.91 -20.46
CA THR A 262 1.38 -14.96 -20.10
C THR A 262 1.66 -14.96 -18.60
N LEU A 263 1.90 -13.80 -18.01
CA LEU A 263 2.13 -13.65 -16.57
C LEU A 263 0.89 -14.10 -15.76
N MET A 264 -0.30 -13.71 -16.19
CA MET A 264 -1.55 -14.10 -15.51
C MET A 264 -1.81 -15.61 -15.60
N ILE A 265 -1.51 -16.24 -16.73
CA ILE A 265 -1.59 -17.70 -16.90
C ILE A 265 -0.57 -18.39 -15.99
N LEU A 266 0.64 -17.85 -15.86
CA LEU A 266 1.69 -18.39 -15.00
C LEU A 266 1.27 -18.32 -13.51
N ILE A 267 0.75 -17.18 -13.07
CA ILE A 267 0.21 -17.00 -11.71
C ILE A 267 -0.94 -17.98 -11.46
N LEU A 268 -1.86 -18.14 -12.42
CA LEU A 268 -2.98 -19.07 -12.29
C LEU A 268 -2.51 -20.53 -12.23
N LYS A 269 -1.57 -20.94 -13.07
CA LYS A 269 -0.98 -22.30 -13.02
C LYS A 269 -0.35 -22.58 -11.66
N ASN A 270 0.37 -21.61 -11.11
CA ASN A 270 0.98 -21.73 -9.80
C ASN A 270 -0.07 -21.82 -8.68
N LEU A 271 -1.10 -20.99 -8.77
CA LEU A 271 -2.24 -21.01 -7.85
C LEU A 271 -2.96 -22.37 -7.88
N LEU A 272 -3.23 -22.91 -9.06
CA LEU A 272 -3.90 -24.20 -9.24
C LEU A 272 -3.09 -25.35 -8.63
N ARG A 273 -1.77 -25.37 -8.85
CA ARG A 273 -0.88 -26.36 -8.22
C ARG A 273 -0.93 -26.27 -6.69
N ASN A 274 -0.85 -25.07 -6.14
CA ASN A 274 -0.88 -24.85 -4.70
C ASN A 274 -2.26 -25.12 -4.05
N LEU A 275 -3.33 -25.12 -4.84
CA LEU A 275 -4.70 -25.42 -4.39
C LEU A 275 -5.09 -26.90 -4.63
N ASP A 276 -4.19 -27.75 -5.09
CA ASP A 276 -4.45 -29.17 -5.44
C ASP A 276 -5.61 -29.32 -6.43
N ILE A 277 -5.66 -28.48 -7.46
CA ILE A 277 -6.69 -28.50 -8.53
C ILE A 277 -6.07 -29.00 -9.86
N ALA A 278 -4.88 -29.56 -9.84
CA ALA A 278 -4.22 -30.09 -11.04
C ALA A 278 -4.58 -31.55 -11.28
#